data_0907d1374501efef9759a23cf36c8e15
#
_entry.id   0907d1374501efef9759a23cf36c8e15
#
_cell.length_a   1.000
_cell.length_b   1.000
_cell.length_c   1.000
_cell.angle_alpha   90.00
_cell.angle_beta   90.00
_cell.angle_gamma   90.00
#
_symmetry.space_group_name_H-M   'P 1'
#
loop_
_entity.id
_entity.type
_entity.pdbx_description
1 polymer ?
#
loop_
_entity_poly.entity_id
_entity_poly.type
_entity_poly.pdbx_seq_one_letter_code
_entity_poly.pdbx_strand_id
1 'polypeptide(L)'
;MKVPRRLSGSRIAVGAASVGLTVGAFSLYSRKRYGRSAAASLAEYGVRPVKALAARIPMTERIARLADRPEPARTVTFPAWGRFFYDLERSEDSGMPVYHVRQRTPSSAVIVYLHGGGYISTAVSAHAWLVDHLARRTGADVVMPLYPLAPHHTWSEAHRLVLELYRRTVAENPGKRIVLMGDSAGGGLAAVISLSLAEAGDAQPDELALISPWVDITNTNPDIADYVDADPLMAPEPLVEIGRSWAGSTPPTDWHLSPIYGDLSGLKKVTTFVGTREILLPDNALFHAKLLEAGVDSTLHLGENLNHVYPMFPTPEGRRARRDLVRIVTGELA
;
A
#
# COMPACT_ATOMS: atom_id res chain seq x y z
N MET A 1 -1.84 60.77 19.01
CA MET A 1 -1.19 59.50 19.32
C MET A 1 -2.25 58.54 19.87
N LYS A 2 -2.79 57.63 19.06
CA LYS A 2 -3.85 56.69 19.48
C LYS A 2 -3.17 55.38 19.90
N VAL A 3 -3.36 54.97 21.16
CA VAL A 3 -2.88 53.72 21.73
C VAL A 3 -3.69 52.57 21.14
N PRO A 4 -3.07 51.46 20.62
CA PRO A 4 -3.83 50.32 20.14
C PRO A 4 -4.47 49.58 21.31
N ARG A 5 -5.78 49.32 21.17
CA ARG A 5 -6.56 48.49 22.10
C ARG A 5 -6.01 47.06 22.11
N ARG A 6 -5.49 46.61 23.24
CA ARG A 6 -5.19 45.17 23.49
C ARG A 6 -6.50 44.39 23.35
N LEU A 7 -6.50 43.42 22.42
CA LEU A 7 -7.56 42.41 22.32
C LEU A 7 -7.59 41.63 23.64
N SER A 8 -8.72 41.64 24.32
CA SER A 8 -8.87 41.04 25.65
C SER A 8 -8.72 39.52 25.59
N GLY A 9 -7.94 38.91 26.49
CA GLY A 9 -7.68 37.48 26.56
C GLY A 9 -8.95 36.59 26.67
N SER A 10 -10.12 37.18 26.98
CA SER A 10 -11.39 36.47 27.01
C SER A 10 -11.90 35.97 25.66
N ARG A 11 -11.62 36.68 24.55
CA ARG A 11 -12.05 36.24 23.20
C ARG A 11 -11.22 35.08 22.71
N ILE A 12 -9.95 34.98 23.08
CA ILE A 12 -9.06 33.85 22.73
C ILE A 12 -9.46 32.60 23.53
N ALA A 13 -9.80 32.76 24.80
CA ALA A 13 -10.24 31.67 25.66
C ALA A 13 -11.60 31.09 25.26
N VAL A 14 -12.55 31.90 24.82
CA VAL A 14 -13.87 31.45 24.34
C VAL A 14 -13.73 30.75 22.99
N GLY A 15 -12.85 31.23 22.09
CA GLY A 15 -12.56 30.55 20.80
C GLY A 15 -11.92 29.20 21.01
N ALA A 16 -10.95 29.05 21.90
CA ALA A 16 -10.29 27.77 22.21
C ALA A 16 -11.26 26.76 22.86
N ALA A 17 -12.14 27.21 23.76
CA ALA A 17 -13.14 26.36 24.39
C ALA A 17 -14.19 25.85 23.38
N SER A 18 -14.67 26.71 22.47
CA SER A 18 -15.63 26.29 21.43
C SER A 18 -15.02 25.32 20.43
N VAL A 19 -13.78 25.50 19.99
CA VAL A 19 -13.05 24.57 19.14
C VAL A 19 -12.85 23.21 19.86
N GLY A 20 -12.45 23.23 21.13
CA GLY A 20 -12.29 22.03 21.95
C GLY A 20 -13.57 21.23 22.10
N LEU A 21 -14.71 21.90 22.33
CA LEU A 21 -16.03 21.26 22.41
C LEU A 21 -16.47 20.67 21.08
N THR A 22 -16.22 21.34 19.96
CA THR A 22 -16.55 20.85 18.61
C THR A 22 -15.72 19.63 18.24
N VAL A 23 -14.40 19.65 18.51
CA VAL A 23 -13.50 18.50 18.29
C VAL A 23 -13.88 17.33 19.20
N GLY A 24 -14.21 17.60 20.47
CA GLY A 24 -14.68 16.57 21.42
C GLY A 24 -15.98 15.92 20.97
N ALA A 25 -16.98 16.72 20.57
CA ALA A 25 -18.27 16.24 20.08
C ALA A 25 -18.10 15.41 18.79
N PHE A 26 -17.29 15.86 17.85
CA PHE A 26 -16.99 15.11 16.62
C PHE A 26 -16.24 13.81 16.92
N SER A 27 -15.31 13.81 17.89
CA SER A 27 -14.60 12.60 18.30
C SER A 27 -15.55 11.56 18.90
N LEU A 28 -16.48 12.00 19.77
CA LEU A 28 -17.52 11.13 20.34
C LEU A 28 -18.49 10.63 19.25
N TYR A 29 -18.90 11.47 18.35
CA TYR A 29 -19.74 11.09 17.21
C TYR A 29 -19.05 10.04 16.33
N SER A 30 -17.79 10.25 15.94
CA SER A 30 -17.03 9.30 15.14
C SER A 30 -16.91 7.94 15.82
N ARG A 31 -16.62 7.91 17.12
CA ARG A 31 -16.54 6.68 17.91
C ARG A 31 -17.88 5.96 18.02
N LYS A 32 -18.97 6.69 18.32
CA LYS A 32 -20.31 6.10 18.48
C LYS A 32 -20.91 5.65 17.15
N ARG A 33 -20.74 6.45 16.09
CA ARG A 33 -21.38 6.19 14.79
C ARG A 33 -20.60 5.22 13.91
N TYR A 34 -19.25 5.30 13.97
CA TYR A 34 -18.37 4.59 13.04
C TYR A 34 -17.35 3.68 13.73
N GLY A 35 -17.29 3.61 15.05
CA GLY A 35 -16.34 2.77 15.80
C GLY A 35 -14.86 3.14 15.61
N ARG A 36 -14.57 4.33 15.07
CA ARG A 36 -13.20 4.76 14.71
C ARG A 36 -12.88 6.17 15.21
N SER A 37 -11.61 6.59 15.09
CA SER A 37 -11.19 7.93 15.51
C SER A 37 -11.77 9.03 14.63
N ALA A 38 -11.83 10.24 15.15
CA ALA A 38 -12.18 11.43 14.37
C ALA A 38 -11.21 11.64 13.20
N ALA A 39 -9.90 11.37 13.40
CA ALA A 39 -8.89 11.48 12.37
C ALA A 39 -9.16 10.51 11.20
N ALA A 40 -9.58 9.27 11.48
CA ALA A 40 -9.95 8.31 10.44
C ALA A 40 -11.20 8.76 9.67
N SER A 41 -12.19 9.34 10.36
CA SER A 41 -13.37 9.89 9.71
C SER A 41 -13.04 11.10 8.83
N LEU A 42 -12.17 12.01 9.29
CA LEU A 42 -11.71 13.14 8.49
C LEU A 42 -10.89 12.69 7.27
N ALA A 43 -10.02 11.69 7.43
CA ALA A 43 -9.28 11.11 6.32
C ALA A 43 -10.22 10.56 5.24
N GLU A 44 -11.26 9.83 5.63
CA GLU A 44 -12.27 9.35 4.69
C GLU A 44 -13.02 10.49 3.98
N TYR A 45 -13.45 11.51 4.73
CA TYR A 45 -14.09 12.68 4.12
C TYR A 45 -13.18 13.40 3.12
N GLY A 46 -11.87 13.40 3.37
CA GLY A 46 -10.87 13.98 2.47
C GLY A 46 -10.70 13.22 1.16
N VAL A 47 -10.90 11.91 1.16
CA VAL A 47 -10.71 11.07 -0.05
C VAL A 47 -12.00 10.83 -0.86
N ARG A 48 -13.18 10.95 -0.26
CA ARG A 48 -14.48 10.77 -0.97
C ARG A 48 -14.62 11.65 -2.24
N PRO A 49 -14.23 12.94 -2.25
CA PRO A 49 -14.29 13.76 -3.45
C PRO A 49 -13.44 13.22 -4.59
N VAL A 50 -12.35 12.50 -4.30
CA VAL A 50 -11.48 11.89 -5.31
C VAL A 50 -12.22 10.83 -6.09
N LYS A 51 -12.97 9.93 -5.42
CA LYS A 51 -13.84 8.93 -6.06
C LYS A 51 -14.88 9.59 -6.97
N ALA A 52 -15.57 10.61 -6.47
CA ALA A 52 -16.60 11.33 -7.22
C ALA A 52 -16.03 12.06 -8.45
N LEU A 53 -14.83 12.63 -8.32
CA LEU A 53 -14.15 13.29 -9.45
C LEU A 53 -13.63 12.24 -10.46
N ALA A 54 -13.08 11.14 -9.98
CA ALA A 54 -12.60 10.05 -10.81
C ALA A 54 -13.73 9.42 -11.65
N ALA A 55 -14.93 9.30 -11.09
CA ALA A 55 -16.10 8.76 -11.78
C ALA A 55 -16.62 9.62 -12.95
N ARG A 56 -16.17 10.88 -13.07
CA ARG A 56 -16.64 11.78 -14.15
C ARG A 56 -16.07 11.43 -15.53
N ILE A 57 -14.94 10.71 -15.58
CA ILE A 57 -14.29 10.29 -16.83
C ILE A 57 -14.20 8.77 -16.78
N PRO A 58 -14.78 8.05 -17.74
CA PRO A 58 -14.65 6.60 -17.82
C PRO A 58 -13.19 6.14 -17.77
N MET A 59 -12.92 5.03 -17.09
CA MET A 59 -11.54 4.55 -16.93
C MET A 59 -10.93 4.17 -18.27
N THR A 60 -11.70 3.61 -19.19
CA THR A 60 -11.27 3.34 -20.58
C THR A 60 -10.72 4.57 -21.29
N GLU A 61 -11.42 5.72 -21.15
CA GLU A 61 -10.96 6.99 -21.73
C GLU A 61 -9.68 7.52 -21.04
N ARG A 62 -9.60 7.33 -19.71
CA ARG A 62 -8.38 7.71 -18.96
C ARG A 62 -7.18 6.86 -19.39
N ILE A 63 -7.35 5.56 -19.55
CA ILE A 63 -6.31 4.64 -20.02
C ILE A 63 -5.89 5.02 -21.45
N ALA A 64 -6.84 5.26 -22.33
CA ALA A 64 -6.55 5.70 -23.71
C ALA A 64 -5.73 7.00 -23.73
N ARG A 65 -6.15 8.00 -22.94
CA ARG A 65 -5.40 9.27 -22.82
C ARG A 65 -3.99 9.10 -22.25
N LEU A 66 -3.78 8.11 -21.37
CA LEU A 66 -2.45 7.77 -20.87
C LEU A 66 -1.61 7.12 -21.96
N ALA A 67 -2.18 6.18 -22.73
CA ALA A 67 -1.50 5.50 -23.82
C ALA A 67 -1.03 6.45 -24.92
N ASP A 68 -1.81 7.51 -25.21
CA ASP A 68 -1.50 8.53 -26.21
C ASP A 68 -0.39 9.51 -25.77
N ARG A 69 0.02 9.49 -24.51
CA ARG A 69 1.06 10.37 -23.96
C ARG A 69 2.39 9.64 -23.85
N PRO A 70 3.53 10.36 -23.91
CA PRO A 70 4.79 9.78 -23.49
C PRO A 70 4.72 9.22 -22.08
N GLU A 71 5.37 8.11 -21.85
CA GLU A 71 5.45 7.54 -20.49
C GLU A 71 6.04 8.60 -19.54
N PRO A 72 5.35 8.94 -18.44
CA PRO A 72 5.86 9.92 -17.50
C PRO A 72 7.07 9.36 -16.76
N ALA A 73 8.03 10.23 -16.44
CA ALA A 73 9.16 9.84 -15.61
C ALA A 73 8.68 9.27 -14.29
N ARG A 74 9.09 8.03 -13.98
CA ARG A 74 8.78 7.36 -12.72
C ARG A 74 9.69 7.89 -11.62
N THR A 75 9.16 8.78 -10.79
CA THR A 75 9.88 9.40 -9.67
C THR A 75 9.00 9.52 -8.45
N VAL A 76 9.62 9.54 -7.27
CA VAL A 76 8.93 9.79 -6.00
C VAL A 76 9.79 10.69 -5.11
N THR A 77 9.15 11.57 -4.34
CA THR A 77 9.85 12.48 -3.44
C THR A 77 9.80 11.94 -2.01
N PHE A 78 10.97 11.69 -1.45
CA PHE A 78 11.14 11.30 -0.06
C PHE A 78 11.13 12.52 0.87
N PRO A 79 10.74 12.34 2.14
CA PRO A 79 10.81 13.40 3.13
C PRO A 79 12.24 13.94 3.31
N ALA A 80 12.41 15.26 3.29
CA ALA A 80 13.74 15.89 3.36
C ALA A 80 14.50 15.57 4.65
N TRP A 81 13.81 15.27 5.76
CA TRP A 81 14.43 14.88 7.03
C TRP A 81 15.09 13.49 6.99
N GLY A 82 14.70 12.60 6.05
CA GLY A 82 15.30 11.26 5.90
C GLY A 82 16.82 11.31 5.80
N ARG A 83 17.36 12.35 5.12
CA ARG A 83 18.81 12.58 4.99
C ARG A 83 19.60 12.62 6.31
N PHE A 84 18.96 12.80 7.44
CA PHE A 84 19.63 12.78 8.74
C PHE A 84 19.78 11.36 9.32
N PHE A 85 19.06 10.38 8.77
CA PHE A 85 18.98 9.03 9.30
C PHE A 85 19.62 7.98 8.40
N TYR A 86 19.51 8.14 7.07
CA TYR A 86 19.95 7.18 6.07
C TYR A 86 20.45 7.91 4.82
N ASP A 87 21.14 7.18 3.96
CA ASP A 87 21.49 7.64 2.63
C ASP A 87 20.45 7.16 1.62
N LEU A 88 19.99 8.09 0.77
CA LEU A 88 19.02 7.82 -0.27
C LEU A 88 19.72 7.86 -1.62
N GLU A 89 19.76 6.72 -2.28
CA GLU A 89 20.29 6.57 -3.63
C GLU A 89 19.17 6.26 -4.61
N ARG A 90 19.32 6.72 -5.86
CA ARG A 90 18.50 6.31 -6.98
C ARG A 90 19.39 5.69 -8.03
N SER A 91 19.14 4.44 -8.32
CA SER A 91 19.77 3.72 -9.44
C SER A 91 18.77 3.48 -10.56
N GLU A 92 19.27 2.92 -11.64
CA GLU A 92 18.45 2.45 -12.76
C GLU A 92 18.83 1.00 -13.05
N ASP A 93 17.86 0.12 -13.02
CA ASP A 93 18.03 -1.30 -13.23
C ASP A 93 17.25 -1.76 -14.46
N SER A 94 17.94 -2.01 -15.57
CA SER A 94 17.33 -2.41 -16.85
C SER A 94 16.20 -1.46 -17.29
N GLY A 95 16.38 -0.14 -17.09
CA GLY A 95 15.37 0.88 -17.38
C GLY A 95 14.32 1.08 -16.28
N MET A 96 14.41 0.33 -15.18
CA MET A 96 13.53 0.49 -14.02
C MET A 96 14.23 1.32 -12.95
N PRO A 97 13.71 2.51 -12.58
CA PRO A 97 14.24 3.29 -11.47
C PRO A 97 14.06 2.55 -10.15
N VAL A 98 15.11 2.50 -9.33
CA VAL A 98 15.09 1.87 -8.01
C VAL A 98 15.61 2.86 -6.98
N TYR A 99 14.85 3.08 -5.92
CA TYR A 99 15.28 3.84 -4.76
C TYR A 99 15.83 2.90 -3.70
N HIS A 100 17.02 3.21 -3.20
CA HIS A 100 17.70 2.49 -2.11
C HIS A 100 17.78 3.41 -0.91
N VAL A 101 17.16 3.00 0.19
CA VAL A 101 17.35 3.61 1.51
C VAL A 101 18.39 2.75 2.23
N ARG A 102 19.61 3.26 2.41
CA ARG A 102 20.71 2.54 3.05
C ARG A 102 20.96 3.10 4.44
N GLN A 103 20.90 2.22 5.43
CA GLN A 103 21.22 2.62 6.81
C GLN A 103 22.72 2.97 6.93
N ARG A 104 23.04 3.97 7.75
CA ARG A 104 24.44 4.35 8.04
C ARG A 104 25.13 3.42 9.04
N THR A 105 24.36 2.58 9.69
CA THR A 105 24.82 1.49 10.55
C THR A 105 24.45 0.15 9.92
N PRO A 106 25.16 -0.96 10.21
CA PRO A 106 24.82 -2.26 9.67
C PRO A 106 23.36 -2.63 9.94
N SER A 107 22.62 -2.92 8.88
CA SER A 107 21.22 -3.33 8.94
C SER A 107 21.12 -4.85 9.04
N SER A 108 20.21 -5.37 9.88
CA SER A 108 19.90 -6.79 10.01
C SER A 108 18.73 -7.23 9.11
N ALA A 109 18.04 -6.30 8.46
CA ALA A 109 16.90 -6.58 7.61
C ALA A 109 16.89 -5.73 6.34
N VAL A 110 16.26 -6.25 5.30
CA VAL A 110 15.97 -5.54 4.05
C VAL A 110 14.50 -5.64 3.73
N ILE A 111 13.90 -4.52 3.39
CA ILE A 111 12.53 -4.45 2.86
C ILE A 111 12.61 -4.25 1.36
N VAL A 112 11.99 -5.13 0.57
CA VAL A 112 11.66 -4.87 -0.83
C VAL A 112 10.22 -4.37 -0.86
N TYR A 113 10.03 -3.09 -1.21
CA TYR A 113 8.72 -2.44 -1.14
C TYR A 113 8.15 -2.17 -2.52
N LEU A 114 7.00 -2.77 -2.85
CA LEU A 114 6.27 -2.60 -4.09
C LEU A 114 5.07 -1.66 -3.87
N HIS A 115 5.08 -0.52 -4.58
CA HIS A 115 4.07 0.52 -4.38
C HIS A 115 2.73 0.18 -5.02
N GLY A 116 1.63 0.66 -4.43
CA GLY A 116 0.31 0.65 -5.05
C GLY A 116 0.15 1.67 -6.17
N GLY A 117 -1.10 1.83 -6.62
CA GLY A 117 -1.45 2.76 -7.69
C GLY A 117 -2.18 2.11 -8.86
N GLY A 118 -2.75 0.91 -8.64
CA GLY A 118 -3.58 0.21 -9.63
C GLY A 118 -2.80 -0.16 -10.90
N TYR A 119 -1.50 -0.34 -10.83
CA TYR A 119 -0.64 -0.62 -11.99
C TYR A 119 -0.59 0.46 -13.09
N ILE A 120 -1.26 1.61 -12.89
CA ILE A 120 -1.30 2.74 -13.85
C ILE A 120 -0.71 4.03 -13.28
N SER A 121 -0.41 4.07 -12.00
CA SER A 121 0.15 5.24 -11.31
C SER A 121 1.44 4.88 -10.62
N THR A 122 2.46 5.72 -10.76
CA THR A 122 3.73 5.55 -10.03
C THR A 122 3.56 5.84 -8.53
N ALA A 123 4.58 5.52 -7.75
CA ALA A 123 4.61 5.83 -6.33
C ALA A 123 4.36 7.31 -6.05
N VAL A 124 3.61 7.58 -4.99
CA VAL A 124 3.36 8.94 -4.47
C VAL A 124 4.07 9.17 -3.13
N SER A 125 4.10 10.42 -2.68
CA SER A 125 4.79 10.80 -1.43
C SER A 125 4.32 10.01 -0.19
N ALA A 126 3.09 9.47 -0.19
CA ALA A 126 2.61 8.63 0.89
C ALA A 126 3.39 7.30 1.00
N HIS A 127 3.78 6.69 -0.14
CA HIS A 127 4.62 5.50 -0.16
C HIS A 127 6.02 5.82 0.37
N ALA A 128 6.64 6.90 -0.14
CA ALA A 128 7.94 7.36 0.35
C ALA A 128 7.92 7.69 1.85
N TRP A 129 6.82 8.24 2.36
CA TRP A 129 6.64 8.49 3.79
C TRP A 129 6.55 7.20 4.61
N LEU A 130 5.83 6.17 4.11
CA LEU A 130 5.78 4.87 4.78
C LEU A 130 7.15 4.20 4.79
N VAL A 131 7.86 4.19 3.66
CA VAL A 131 9.24 3.68 3.54
C VAL A 131 10.18 4.41 4.49
N ASP A 132 10.17 5.75 4.52
CA ASP A 132 10.94 6.56 5.49
C ASP A 132 10.61 6.17 6.94
N HIS A 133 9.32 6.02 7.25
CA HIS A 133 8.88 5.63 8.59
C HIS A 133 9.43 4.25 8.99
N LEU A 134 9.31 3.25 8.12
CA LEU A 134 9.80 1.90 8.39
C LEU A 134 11.33 1.88 8.51
N ALA A 135 12.05 2.46 7.55
CA ALA A 135 13.50 2.51 7.58
C ALA A 135 14.05 3.12 8.88
N ARG A 136 13.50 4.26 9.31
CA ARG A 136 13.92 4.94 10.55
C ARG A 136 13.53 4.20 11.83
N ARG A 137 12.44 3.42 11.80
CA ARG A 137 11.93 2.73 13.02
C ARG A 137 12.52 1.34 13.20
N THR A 138 12.95 0.70 12.12
CA THR A 138 13.47 -0.66 12.14
C THR A 138 14.99 -0.73 11.95
N GLY A 139 15.61 0.31 11.37
CA GLY A 139 16.99 0.23 10.93
C GLY A 139 17.19 -0.69 9.71
N ALA A 140 16.11 -1.07 9.02
CA ALA A 140 16.19 -1.88 7.81
C ALA A 140 16.63 -1.03 6.61
N ASP A 141 17.42 -1.64 5.72
CA ASP A 141 17.58 -1.10 4.36
C ASP A 141 16.29 -1.28 3.59
N VAL A 142 16.00 -0.38 2.62
CA VAL A 142 14.81 -0.54 1.77
C VAL A 142 15.19 -0.42 0.31
N VAL A 143 14.67 -1.34 -0.51
CA VAL A 143 14.75 -1.34 -1.97
C VAL A 143 13.34 -1.11 -2.50
N MET A 144 13.13 0.00 -3.19
CA MET A 144 11.81 0.39 -3.72
C MET A 144 11.92 0.62 -5.22
N PRO A 145 11.59 -0.40 -6.04
CA PRO A 145 11.51 -0.24 -7.49
C PRO A 145 10.27 0.58 -7.88
N LEU A 146 10.42 1.41 -8.90
CA LEU A 146 9.30 2.01 -9.61
C LEU A 146 9.09 1.21 -10.90
N TYR A 147 8.38 0.09 -10.77
CA TYR A 147 8.20 -0.90 -11.82
C TYR A 147 7.40 -0.35 -13.01
N PRO A 148 7.55 -0.94 -14.22
CA PRO A 148 6.79 -0.57 -15.41
C PRO A 148 5.28 -0.63 -15.19
N LEU A 149 4.54 0.30 -15.81
CA LEU A 149 3.12 0.50 -15.55
C LEU A 149 2.29 0.43 -16.84
N ALA A 150 1.06 -0.02 -16.73
CA ALA A 150 0.08 0.08 -17.79
C ALA A 150 -0.30 1.57 -18.01
N PRO A 151 -0.71 1.96 -19.22
CA PRO A 151 -0.89 1.12 -20.42
C PRO A 151 0.37 0.96 -21.27
N HIS A 152 1.50 1.60 -20.91
CA HIS A 152 2.75 1.53 -21.71
C HIS A 152 3.41 0.16 -21.62
N HIS A 153 3.23 -0.55 -20.51
CA HIS A 153 3.77 -1.87 -20.24
C HIS A 153 2.67 -2.80 -19.73
N THR A 154 2.92 -4.10 -19.78
CA THR A 154 2.06 -5.11 -19.18
C THR A 154 2.75 -5.77 -17.98
N TRP A 155 2.02 -6.62 -17.28
CA TRP A 155 2.48 -7.33 -16.09
C TRP A 155 3.82 -8.05 -16.27
N SER A 156 4.04 -8.68 -17.43
CA SER A 156 5.17 -9.58 -17.66
C SER A 156 6.54 -8.89 -17.56
N GLU A 157 6.62 -7.64 -18.02
CA GLU A 157 7.86 -6.86 -17.91
C GLU A 157 8.15 -6.46 -16.45
N ALA A 158 7.15 -5.93 -15.75
CA ALA A 158 7.29 -5.57 -14.35
C ALA A 158 7.61 -6.79 -13.49
N HIS A 159 6.92 -7.91 -13.71
CA HIS A 159 7.15 -9.17 -13.03
C HIS A 159 8.60 -9.61 -13.18
N ARG A 160 9.09 -9.70 -14.42
CA ARG A 160 10.48 -10.12 -14.71
C ARG A 160 11.49 -9.22 -13.98
N LEU A 161 11.36 -7.90 -14.12
CA LEU A 161 12.30 -6.95 -13.55
C LEU A 161 12.28 -6.97 -12.01
N VAL A 162 11.11 -7.06 -11.40
CA VAL A 162 10.98 -7.11 -9.94
C VAL A 162 11.50 -8.44 -9.39
N LEU A 163 11.23 -9.57 -10.07
CA LEU A 163 11.74 -10.88 -9.67
C LEU A 163 13.27 -10.93 -9.73
N GLU A 164 13.87 -10.41 -10.81
CA GLU A 164 15.33 -10.30 -10.95
C GLU A 164 15.93 -9.40 -9.85
N LEU A 165 15.31 -8.25 -9.57
CA LEU A 165 15.73 -7.34 -8.50
C LEU A 165 15.65 -8.02 -7.12
N TYR A 166 14.56 -8.75 -6.84
CA TYR A 166 14.40 -9.47 -5.57
C TYR A 166 15.52 -10.51 -5.40
N ARG A 167 15.76 -11.36 -6.39
CA ARG A 167 16.83 -12.39 -6.37
C ARG A 167 18.19 -11.78 -6.09
N ARG A 168 18.51 -10.69 -6.76
CA ARG A 168 19.76 -9.95 -6.54
C ARG A 168 19.82 -9.34 -5.14
N THR A 169 18.72 -8.75 -4.66
CA THR A 169 18.65 -8.20 -3.31
C THR A 169 18.95 -9.26 -2.25
N VAL A 170 18.38 -10.47 -2.41
CA VAL A 170 18.69 -11.61 -1.51
C VAL A 170 20.16 -11.99 -1.57
N ALA A 171 20.70 -12.14 -2.77
CA ALA A 171 22.11 -12.55 -2.98
C ALA A 171 23.10 -11.54 -2.41
N GLU A 172 22.80 -10.24 -2.47
CA GLU A 172 23.63 -9.14 -1.94
C GLU A 172 23.51 -8.97 -0.42
N ASN A 173 22.52 -9.61 0.22
CA ASN A 173 22.25 -9.46 1.65
C ASN A 173 22.21 -10.80 2.40
N PRO A 174 23.29 -11.61 2.33
CA PRO A 174 23.30 -12.92 2.98
C PRO A 174 23.14 -12.78 4.51
N GLY A 175 22.27 -13.60 5.08
CA GLY A 175 21.99 -13.66 6.51
C GLY A 175 21.14 -12.51 7.06
N LYS A 176 20.72 -11.56 6.24
CA LYS A 176 19.72 -10.56 6.64
C LYS A 176 18.30 -11.12 6.49
N ARG A 177 17.40 -10.65 7.36
CA ARG A 177 15.97 -10.89 7.22
C ARG A 177 15.44 -10.14 5.98
N ILE A 178 14.74 -10.81 5.10
CA ILE A 178 14.15 -10.24 3.89
C ILE A 178 12.63 -10.15 4.07
N VAL A 179 12.09 -8.94 3.99
CA VAL A 179 10.63 -8.71 3.99
C VAL A 179 10.23 -8.19 2.62
N LEU A 180 9.39 -8.94 1.92
CA LEU A 180 8.73 -8.46 0.71
C LEU A 180 7.41 -7.81 1.11
N MET A 181 7.25 -6.54 0.78
CA MET A 181 6.11 -5.74 1.21
C MET A 181 5.49 -5.01 0.02
N GLY A 182 4.17 -4.86 0.04
CA GLY A 182 3.50 -4.03 -0.95
C GLY A 182 2.10 -3.62 -0.53
N ASP A 183 1.60 -2.56 -1.14
CA ASP A 183 0.25 -2.07 -0.92
C ASP A 183 -0.59 -2.12 -2.20
N SER A 184 -1.88 -2.42 -2.07
CA SER A 184 -2.84 -2.43 -3.19
C SER A 184 -2.34 -3.29 -4.36
N ALA A 185 -2.21 -2.74 -5.56
CA ALA A 185 -1.61 -3.40 -6.72
C ALA A 185 -0.18 -3.90 -6.43
N GLY A 186 0.64 -3.12 -5.73
CA GLY A 186 1.98 -3.57 -5.32
C GLY A 186 1.94 -4.75 -4.35
N GLY A 187 0.90 -4.86 -3.52
CA GLY A 187 0.64 -6.02 -2.68
C GLY A 187 0.28 -7.27 -3.50
N GLY A 188 -0.55 -7.10 -4.54
CA GLY A 188 -0.83 -8.17 -5.49
C GLY A 188 0.44 -8.65 -6.20
N LEU A 189 1.26 -7.71 -6.71
CA LEU A 189 2.53 -8.03 -7.34
C LEU A 189 3.50 -8.73 -6.37
N ALA A 190 3.56 -8.31 -5.10
CA ALA A 190 4.40 -8.96 -4.08
C ALA A 190 3.99 -10.42 -3.86
N ALA A 191 2.68 -10.70 -3.82
CA ALA A 191 2.18 -12.08 -3.74
C ALA A 191 2.57 -12.90 -4.98
N VAL A 192 2.42 -12.34 -6.19
CA VAL A 192 2.83 -12.98 -7.44
C VAL A 192 4.33 -13.27 -7.47
N ILE A 193 5.17 -12.33 -7.04
CA ILE A 193 6.62 -12.56 -6.95
C ILE A 193 6.94 -13.71 -5.99
N SER A 194 6.27 -13.77 -4.82
CA SER A 194 6.46 -14.87 -3.87
C SER A 194 6.03 -16.23 -4.45
N LEU A 195 4.94 -16.28 -5.22
CA LEU A 195 4.52 -17.52 -5.92
C LEU A 195 5.55 -17.94 -6.97
N SER A 196 6.08 -16.99 -7.75
CA SER A 196 7.12 -17.28 -8.75
C SER A 196 8.40 -17.81 -8.11
N LEU A 197 8.78 -17.30 -6.94
CA LEU A 197 9.90 -17.81 -6.15
C LEU A 197 9.63 -19.24 -5.66
N ALA A 198 8.40 -19.52 -5.21
CA ALA A 198 8.00 -20.85 -4.77
C ALA A 198 8.06 -21.87 -5.93
N GLU A 199 7.48 -21.53 -7.09
CA GLU A 199 7.51 -22.38 -8.30
C GLU A 199 8.94 -22.66 -8.77
N ALA A 200 9.83 -21.67 -8.69
CA ALA A 200 11.23 -21.81 -9.07
C ALA A 200 12.10 -22.51 -8.01
N GLY A 201 11.60 -22.76 -6.79
CA GLY A 201 12.40 -23.26 -5.67
C GLY A 201 13.41 -22.25 -5.14
N ASP A 202 13.20 -20.97 -5.40
CA ASP A 202 14.04 -19.87 -4.92
C ASP A 202 13.76 -19.51 -3.46
N ALA A 203 14.69 -18.74 -2.87
CA ALA A 203 14.55 -18.27 -1.50
C ALA A 203 13.32 -17.37 -1.32
N GLN A 204 12.38 -17.84 -0.49
CA GLN A 204 11.21 -17.07 -0.09
C GLN A 204 11.59 -15.91 0.85
N PRO A 205 10.81 -14.81 0.86
CA PRO A 205 10.95 -13.81 1.90
C PRO A 205 10.68 -14.46 3.28
N ASP A 206 11.34 -13.95 4.31
CA ASP A 206 11.05 -14.36 5.70
C ASP A 206 9.65 -13.93 6.12
N GLU A 207 9.14 -12.88 5.48
CA GLU A 207 7.76 -12.40 5.64
C GLU A 207 7.26 -11.72 4.37
N LEU A 208 6.06 -12.07 3.93
CA LEU A 208 5.30 -11.36 2.92
C LEU A 208 4.27 -10.46 3.64
N ALA A 209 4.51 -9.15 3.66
CA ALA A 209 3.68 -8.18 4.36
C ALA A 209 2.82 -7.37 3.36
N LEU A 210 1.52 -7.56 3.40
CA LEU A 210 0.58 -7.03 2.42
C LEU A 210 -0.35 -5.98 3.05
N ILE A 211 -0.52 -4.86 2.37
CA ILE A 211 -1.43 -3.79 2.80
C ILE A 211 -2.53 -3.64 1.75
N SER A 212 -3.74 -4.10 2.09
CA SER A 212 -4.91 -4.08 1.20
C SER A 212 -4.58 -4.61 -0.21
N PRO A 213 -3.95 -5.79 -0.37
CA PRO A 213 -3.45 -6.25 -1.66
C PRO A 213 -4.59 -6.49 -2.66
N TRP A 214 -4.35 -6.16 -3.92
CA TRP A 214 -5.25 -6.50 -5.03
C TRP A 214 -4.89 -7.89 -5.56
N VAL A 215 -5.49 -8.92 -4.97
CA VAL A 215 -5.15 -10.34 -5.21
C VAL A 215 -5.97 -11.00 -6.31
N ASP A 216 -7.02 -10.33 -6.79
CA ASP A 216 -7.85 -10.75 -7.93
C ASP A 216 -8.19 -9.55 -8.82
N ILE A 217 -7.56 -9.49 -10.01
CA ILE A 217 -7.86 -8.40 -10.94
C ILE A 217 -9.15 -8.60 -11.72
N THR A 218 -9.81 -9.74 -11.59
CA THR A 218 -11.14 -9.97 -12.21
C THR A 218 -12.23 -9.18 -11.51
N ASN A 219 -12.10 -8.95 -10.20
CA ASN A 219 -13.10 -8.32 -9.33
C ASN A 219 -14.48 -8.97 -9.47
N THR A 220 -14.54 -10.30 -9.62
CA THR A 220 -15.78 -11.05 -9.86
C THR A 220 -16.40 -11.66 -8.61
N ASN A 221 -15.76 -11.50 -7.44
CA ASN A 221 -16.31 -11.96 -6.18
C ASN A 221 -17.66 -11.25 -5.90
N PRO A 222 -18.77 -12.00 -5.75
CA PRO A 222 -20.10 -11.40 -5.59
C PRO A 222 -20.24 -10.55 -4.31
N ASP A 223 -19.48 -10.87 -3.28
CA ASP A 223 -19.53 -10.15 -1.99
C ASP A 223 -18.97 -8.72 -2.09
N ILE A 224 -18.23 -8.39 -3.17
CA ILE A 224 -17.76 -7.02 -3.44
C ILE A 224 -18.92 -6.02 -3.45
N ALA A 225 -20.10 -6.44 -3.91
CA ALA A 225 -21.28 -5.58 -4.01
C ALA A 225 -21.67 -4.94 -2.66
N ASP A 226 -21.46 -5.63 -1.54
CA ASP A 226 -21.80 -5.14 -0.21
C ASP A 226 -20.86 -4.01 0.27
N TYR A 227 -19.72 -3.82 -0.38
CA TYR A 227 -18.70 -2.85 0.01
C TYR A 227 -18.62 -1.61 -0.88
N VAL A 228 -19.29 -1.60 -2.04
CA VAL A 228 -19.21 -0.50 -3.05
C VAL A 228 -19.59 0.86 -2.47
N ASP A 229 -20.68 0.93 -1.72
CA ASP A 229 -21.15 2.17 -1.10
C ASP A 229 -20.30 2.55 0.14
N ALA A 230 -19.71 1.56 0.79
CA ALA A 230 -18.88 1.76 1.95
C ALA A 230 -17.49 2.28 1.59
N ASP A 231 -16.94 1.87 0.43
CA ASP A 231 -15.60 2.24 -0.01
C ASP A 231 -15.56 3.71 -0.46
N PRO A 232 -14.76 4.56 0.18
CA PRO A 232 -14.68 5.97 -0.16
C PRO A 232 -13.73 6.27 -1.34
N LEU A 233 -12.97 5.28 -1.82
CA LEU A 233 -11.88 5.45 -2.80
C LEU A 233 -12.12 4.72 -4.11
N MET A 234 -12.61 3.49 -4.05
CA MET A 234 -12.62 2.57 -5.19
C MET A 234 -14.03 2.17 -5.60
N ALA A 235 -14.14 1.70 -6.84
CA ALA A 235 -15.30 1.05 -7.40
C ALA A 235 -14.84 -0.11 -8.32
N PRO A 236 -15.62 -1.19 -8.49
CA PRO A 236 -15.21 -2.36 -9.25
C PRO A 236 -14.94 -2.08 -10.73
N GLU A 237 -15.82 -1.32 -11.39
CA GLU A 237 -15.75 -1.10 -12.84
C GLU A 237 -14.42 -0.46 -13.28
N PRO A 238 -13.93 0.61 -12.64
CA PRO A 238 -12.61 1.16 -12.97
C PRO A 238 -11.48 0.15 -12.78
N LEU A 239 -11.54 -0.70 -11.73
CA LEU A 239 -10.50 -1.70 -11.47
C LEU A 239 -10.48 -2.79 -12.55
N VAL A 240 -11.63 -3.25 -13.04
CA VAL A 240 -11.70 -4.22 -14.14
C VAL A 240 -11.01 -3.68 -15.40
N GLU A 241 -11.25 -2.41 -15.75
CA GLU A 241 -10.60 -1.81 -16.93
C GLU A 241 -9.07 -1.64 -16.73
N ILE A 242 -8.64 -1.27 -15.54
CA ILE A 242 -7.22 -1.21 -15.20
C ILE A 242 -6.60 -2.60 -15.27
N GLY A 243 -7.26 -3.61 -14.69
CA GLY A 243 -6.82 -5.00 -14.71
C GLY A 243 -6.65 -5.52 -16.14
N ARG A 244 -7.58 -5.22 -17.03
CA ARG A 244 -7.45 -5.56 -18.47
C ARG A 244 -6.25 -4.90 -19.12
N SER A 245 -6.03 -3.63 -18.86
CA SER A 245 -4.87 -2.90 -19.41
C SER A 245 -3.55 -3.48 -18.90
N TRP A 246 -3.50 -3.89 -17.64
CA TRP A 246 -2.35 -4.55 -17.03
C TRP A 246 -2.12 -5.95 -17.58
N ALA A 247 -3.18 -6.72 -17.74
CA ALA A 247 -3.13 -8.10 -18.23
C ALA A 247 -2.65 -8.21 -19.69
N GLY A 248 -2.94 -7.21 -20.52
CA GLY A 248 -2.70 -7.32 -21.95
C GLY A 248 -3.54 -8.46 -22.56
N SER A 249 -2.90 -9.45 -23.15
CA SER A 249 -3.56 -10.64 -23.71
C SER A 249 -3.68 -11.82 -22.75
N THR A 250 -3.12 -11.73 -21.55
CA THR A 250 -3.14 -12.79 -20.54
C THR A 250 -4.52 -12.84 -19.87
N PRO A 251 -5.13 -14.04 -19.69
CA PRO A 251 -6.39 -14.14 -18.97
C PRO A 251 -6.30 -13.56 -17.56
N PRO A 252 -7.26 -12.73 -17.11
CA PRO A 252 -7.21 -12.13 -15.76
C PRO A 252 -7.19 -13.14 -14.60
N THR A 253 -7.60 -14.39 -14.85
CA THR A 253 -7.55 -15.50 -13.89
C THR A 253 -6.19 -16.20 -13.84
N ASP A 254 -5.24 -15.80 -14.68
CA ASP A 254 -3.87 -16.29 -14.58
C ASP A 254 -3.26 -15.85 -13.24
N TRP A 255 -2.62 -16.76 -12.52
CA TRP A 255 -2.10 -16.47 -11.19
C TRP A 255 -0.98 -15.42 -11.16
N HIS A 256 -0.30 -15.17 -12.27
CA HIS A 256 0.65 -14.07 -12.40
C HIS A 256 -0.03 -12.69 -12.38
N LEU A 257 -1.35 -12.65 -12.51
CA LEU A 257 -2.17 -11.45 -12.44
C LEU A 257 -3.02 -11.43 -11.17
N SER A 258 -3.55 -12.59 -10.82
CA SER A 258 -4.49 -12.82 -9.71
C SER A 258 -3.97 -13.95 -8.82
N PRO A 259 -3.06 -13.65 -7.86
CA PRO A 259 -2.39 -14.66 -7.04
C PRO A 259 -3.35 -15.55 -6.24
N ILE A 260 -4.59 -15.12 -6.05
CA ILE A 260 -5.64 -15.93 -5.39
C ILE A 260 -5.94 -17.26 -6.11
N TYR A 261 -5.59 -17.37 -7.41
CA TYR A 261 -5.77 -18.60 -8.21
C TYR A 261 -4.50 -19.46 -8.27
N GLY A 262 -3.39 -19.02 -7.66
CA GLY A 262 -2.13 -19.75 -7.66
C GLY A 262 -2.06 -20.88 -6.61
N ASP A 263 -1.01 -21.70 -6.70
CA ASP A 263 -0.64 -22.62 -5.63
C ASP A 263 0.06 -21.87 -4.50
N LEU A 264 -0.63 -21.72 -3.38
CA LEU A 264 -0.16 -20.96 -2.23
C LEU A 264 0.75 -21.77 -1.29
N SER A 265 0.86 -23.08 -1.49
CA SER A 265 1.54 -24.01 -0.55
C SER A 265 3.05 -23.73 -0.37
N GLY A 266 3.68 -23.06 -1.35
CA GLY A 266 5.10 -22.69 -1.30
C GLY A 266 5.41 -21.40 -0.53
N LEU A 267 4.39 -20.66 -0.08
CA LEU A 267 4.57 -19.45 0.72
C LEU A 267 4.88 -19.80 2.18
N LYS A 268 5.74 -19.00 2.85
CA LYS A 268 6.14 -19.29 4.24
C LYS A 268 5.24 -18.59 5.25
N LYS A 269 5.26 -17.28 5.22
CA LYS A 269 4.56 -16.43 6.20
C LYS A 269 3.97 -15.22 5.51
N VAL A 270 2.68 -14.98 5.72
CA VAL A 270 1.94 -13.89 5.07
C VAL A 270 1.15 -13.11 6.11
N THR A 271 1.43 -11.83 6.23
CA THR A 271 0.64 -10.92 7.07
C THR A 271 -0.07 -9.89 6.20
N THR A 272 -1.39 -9.85 6.29
CA THR A 272 -2.24 -8.95 5.49
C THR A 272 -2.96 -7.94 6.39
N PHE A 273 -2.93 -6.66 6.02
CA PHE A 273 -3.70 -5.58 6.63
C PHE A 273 -4.77 -5.12 5.65
N VAL A 274 -6.05 -5.15 6.02
CA VAL A 274 -7.16 -4.74 5.14
C VAL A 274 -8.22 -3.98 5.95
N GLY A 275 -8.77 -2.91 5.36
CA GLY A 275 -9.85 -2.15 5.97
C GLY A 275 -11.21 -2.81 5.77
N THR A 276 -12.12 -2.70 6.75
CA THR A 276 -13.46 -3.29 6.59
C THR A 276 -14.43 -2.40 5.77
N ARG A 277 -13.93 -1.33 5.15
CA ARG A 277 -14.70 -0.44 4.28
C ARG A 277 -14.06 -0.31 2.89
N GLU A 278 -13.52 -1.41 2.37
CA GLU A 278 -12.93 -1.44 1.03
C GLU A 278 -13.42 -2.65 0.23
N ILE A 279 -13.56 -2.45 -1.08
CA ILE A 279 -14.06 -3.49 -2.01
C ILE A 279 -13.09 -4.68 -2.17
N LEU A 280 -11.84 -4.56 -1.76
CA LEU A 280 -10.88 -5.66 -1.82
C LEU A 280 -10.94 -6.60 -0.59
N LEU A 281 -11.76 -6.27 0.43
CA LEU A 281 -11.88 -7.10 1.63
C LEU A 281 -12.35 -8.53 1.34
N PRO A 282 -13.40 -8.78 0.52
CA PRO A 282 -13.86 -10.15 0.26
C PRO A 282 -12.76 -11.04 -0.32
N ASP A 283 -12.02 -10.53 -1.31
CA ASP A 283 -10.94 -11.28 -1.93
C ASP A 283 -9.76 -11.49 -0.97
N ASN A 284 -9.46 -10.51 -0.13
CA ASN A 284 -8.42 -10.64 0.90
C ASN A 284 -8.79 -11.67 1.97
N ALA A 285 -10.07 -11.72 2.37
CA ALA A 285 -10.57 -12.73 3.30
C ALA A 285 -10.50 -14.13 2.68
N LEU A 286 -10.90 -14.26 1.41
CA LEU A 286 -10.79 -15.52 0.67
C LEU A 286 -9.32 -15.95 0.47
N PHE A 287 -8.44 -15.02 0.13
CA PHE A 287 -7.01 -15.28 -0.01
C PHE A 287 -6.39 -15.77 1.30
N HIS A 288 -6.73 -15.12 2.42
CA HIS A 288 -6.31 -15.59 3.75
C HIS A 288 -6.81 -17.00 4.08
N ALA A 289 -8.08 -17.30 3.80
CA ALA A 289 -8.63 -18.63 4.00
C ALA A 289 -7.87 -19.69 3.17
N LYS A 290 -7.61 -19.41 1.89
CA LYS A 290 -6.83 -20.29 1.02
C LYS A 290 -5.38 -20.47 1.50
N LEU A 291 -4.74 -19.44 2.04
CA LEU A 291 -3.41 -19.56 2.65
C LEU A 291 -3.41 -20.52 3.83
N LEU A 292 -4.41 -20.43 4.72
CA LEU A 292 -4.56 -21.36 5.85
C LEU A 292 -4.83 -22.79 5.37
N GLU A 293 -5.70 -22.99 4.37
CA GLU A 293 -5.96 -24.30 3.75
C GLU A 293 -4.70 -24.91 3.14
N ALA A 294 -3.82 -24.07 2.55
CA ALA A 294 -2.53 -24.49 2.03
C ALA A 294 -1.45 -24.73 3.11
N GLY A 295 -1.77 -24.55 4.39
CA GLY A 295 -0.84 -24.74 5.51
C GLY A 295 0.15 -23.60 5.72
N VAL A 296 -0.08 -22.43 5.14
CA VAL A 296 0.77 -21.25 5.26
C VAL A 296 0.50 -20.54 6.59
N ASP A 297 1.56 -20.07 7.27
CA ASP A 297 1.44 -19.18 8.43
C ASP A 297 0.88 -17.82 7.95
N SER A 298 -0.44 -17.64 8.10
CA SER A 298 -1.15 -16.46 7.60
C SER A 298 -1.87 -15.73 8.72
N THR A 299 -1.68 -14.40 8.78
CA THR A 299 -2.37 -13.50 9.71
C THR A 299 -3.11 -12.41 8.94
N LEU A 300 -4.39 -12.20 9.26
CA LEU A 300 -5.22 -11.15 8.70
C LEU A 300 -5.56 -10.10 9.76
N HIS A 301 -5.04 -8.88 9.60
CA HIS A 301 -5.35 -7.72 10.44
C HIS A 301 -6.50 -6.91 9.83
N LEU A 302 -7.68 -6.98 10.44
CA LEU A 302 -8.84 -6.19 10.03
C LEU A 302 -8.77 -4.76 10.62
N GLY A 303 -8.78 -3.78 9.77
CA GLY A 303 -8.95 -2.36 10.14
C GLY A 303 -10.42 -2.01 10.25
N GLU A 304 -11.00 -2.19 11.44
CA GLU A 304 -12.43 -2.00 11.67
C GLU A 304 -12.90 -0.59 11.30
N ASN A 305 -13.87 -0.52 10.39
CA ASN A 305 -14.43 0.73 9.84
C ASN A 305 -13.38 1.66 9.18
N LEU A 306 -12.27 1.10 8.69
CA LEU A 306 -11.21 1.82 7.99
C LEU A 306 -11.26 1.54 6.48
N ASN A 307 -10.71 2.47 5.73
CA ASN A 307 -10.66 2.43 4.27
C ASN A 307 -9.39 1.75 3.74
N HIS A 308 -9.32 1.60 2.44
CA HIS A 308 -8.19 1.05 1.68
C HIS A 308 -6.85 1.66 2.12
N VAL A 309 -5.85 0.80 2.27
CA VAL A 309 -4.47 1.11 2.71
C VAL A 309 -4.40 1.95 4.00
N TYR A 310 -5.29 1.69 4.96
CA TYR A 310 -5.39 2.46 6.20
C TYR A 310 -4.06 2.59 7.00
N PRO A 311 -3.11 1.67 6.94
CA PRO A 311 -1.81 1.85 7.59
C PRO A 311 -1.03 3.07 7.10
N MET A 312 -1.28 3.53 5.87
CA MET A 312 -0.62 4.68 5.28
C MET A 312 -1.18 6.03 5.77
N PHE A 313 -2.35 6.03 6.39
CA PHE A 313 -2.97 7.28 6.86
C PHE A 313 -2.41 7.73 8.23
N PRO A 314 -2.26 9.06 8.46
CA PRO A 314 -1.77 9.62 9.72
C PRO A 314 -2.83 9.60 10.82
N THR A 315 -3.47 8.46 11.03
CA THR A 315 -4.52 8.23 12.02
C THR A 315 -4.00 7.41 13.21
N PRO A 316 -4.66 7.42 14.38
CA PRO A 316 -4.30 6.53 15.49
C PRO A 316 -4.31 5.05 15.10
N GLU A 317 -5.29 4.64 14.27
CA GLU A 317 -5.42 3.27 13.75
C GLU A 317 -4.25 2.92 12.82
N GLY A 318 -3.95 3.79 11.83
CA GLY A 318 -2.80 3.63 10.95
C GLY A 318 -1.48 3.59 11.71
N ARG A 319 -1.36 4.37 12.81
CA ARG A 319 -0.18 4.32 13.68
C ARG A 319 -0.04 2.97 14.39
N ARG A 320 -1.16 2.35 14.81
CA ARG A 320 -1.13 0.99 15.38
C ARG A 320 -0.64 -0.02 14.36
N ALA A 321 -1.24 -0.04 13.17
CA ALA A 321 -0.83 -0.93 12.08
C ALA A 321 0.65 -0.74 11.71
N ARG A 322 1.14 0.49 11.63
CA ARG A 322 2.58 0.73 11.37
C ARG A 322 3.50 0.24 12.50
N ARG A 323 3.05 0.21 13.77
CA ARG A 323 3.84 -0.44 14.84
C ARG A 323 3.93 -1.94 14.61
N ASP A 324 2.84 -2.56 14.14
CA ASP A 324 2.86 -3.99 13.84
C ASP A 324 3.73 -4.27 12.60
N LEU A 325 3.68 -3.42 11.56
CA LEU A 325 4.63 -3.50 10.43
C LEU A 325 6.10 -3.38 10.87
N VAL A 326 6.40 -2.51 11.83
CA VAL A 326 7.76 -2.41 12.42
C VAL A 326 8.15 -3.73 13.08
N ARG A 327 7.27 -4.33 13.89
CA ARG A 327 7.53 -5.62 14.56
C ARG A 327 7.69 -6.79 13.57
N ILE A 328 6.94 -6.76 12.46
CA ILE A 328 7.11 -7.71 11.36
C ILE A 328 8.52 -7.61 10.77
N VAL A 329 8.97 -6.40 10.46
CA VAL A 329 10.30 -6.17 9.88
C VAL A 329 11.42 -6.57 10.82
N THR A 330 11.27 -6.30 12.13
CA THR A 330 12.28 -6.67 13.14
C THR A 330 12.21 -8.14 13.56
N GLY A 331 11.16 -8.88 13.13
CA GLY A 331 10.95 -10.28 13.55
C GLY A 331 10.41 -10.45 14.98
N GLU A 332 9.89 -9.37 15.56
CA GLU A 332 9.30 -9.39 16.93
C GLU A 332 7.83 -9.83 16.95
N LEU A 333 7.19 -9.92 15.81
CA LEU A 333 5.84 -10.47 15.62
C LEU A 333 6.02 -11.91 15.09
N ALA A 334 6.06 -12.85 16.01
CA ALA A 334 6.06 -14.27 15.68
C ALA A 334 4.61 -14.78 15.62
#